data_b9f23754452e3f5c05511d20da978d80
#
_entry.id   b9f23754452e3f5c05511d20da978d80
#
_cell.length_a   1.000
_cell.length_b   1.000
_cell.length_c   1.000
_cell.angle_alpha   90.00
_cell.angle_beta   90.00
_cell.angle_gamma   90.00
#
_symmetry.space_group_name_H-M   'P 1'
#
loop_
_entity.id
_entity.type
_entity.pdbx_description
1 polymer ?
#
loop_
_entity_poly.entity_id
_entity_poly.type
_entity_poly.pdbx_seq_one_letter_code
_entity_poly.pdbx_strand_id
1 'polypeptide(L)'
;MRLPVVDSRQKGARTETLARDMLRKHTGLNWERVPGSGALDPKHQLKGDLYVPGQTNRFCVEVKGYADDHINSGLLTHKTPQLIEWWQQTQRQATQVDKLPLLIFKHDRSKLFVATVVFDDDALLEKRWLMYNADDYEFYIFLLEDWLNISTLKFVS
;
A
#
# COMPACT_ATOMS: atom_id res chain seq x y z
N MET A 1 24.31 -18.19 -20.81
CA MET A 1 24.26 -18.08 -19.35
C MET A 1 22.89 -17.56 -18.96
N ARG A 2 22.16 -18.34 -18.20
CA ARG A 2 20.85 -17.88 -17.68
C ARG A 2 21.08 -16.89 -16.56
N LEU A 3 20.43 -15.72 -16.67
CA LEU A 3 20.34 -14.80 -15.54
C LEU A 3 19.50 -15.45 -14.44
N PRO A 4 19.88 -15.29 -13.17
CA PRO A 4 19.08 -15.82 -12.07
C PRO A 4 17.68 -15.20 -12.10
N VAL A 5 16.66 -16.05 -12.08
CA VAL A 5 15.28 -15.61 -11.95
C VAL A 5 15.10 -15.18 -10.48
N VAL A 6 14.75 -13.91 -10.29
CA VAL A 6 14.42 -13.42 -8.95
C VAL A 6 13.12 -14.07 -8.51
N ASP A 7 13.17 -14.82 -7.41
CA ASP A 7 11.97 -15.42 -6.81
C ASP A 7 10.98 -14.31 -6.46
N SER A 8 9.72 -14.46 -6.90
CA SER A 8 8.64 -13.51 -6.61
C SER A 8 8.43 -13.28 -5.11
N ARG A 9 8.69 -14.31 -4.28
CA ARG A 9 8.63 -14.20 -2.81
C ARG A 9 9.70 -13.27 -2.28
N GLN A 10 10.93 -13.35 -2.81
CA GLN A 10 12.02 -12.46 -2.43
C GLN A 10 11.74 -11.02 -2.86
N LYS A 11 11.16 -10.83 -4.04
CA LYS A 11 10.76 -9.51 -4.52
C LYS A 11 9.69 -8.90 -3.61
N GLY A 12 8.68 -9.67 -3.25
CA GLY A 12 7.64 -9.25 -2.31
C GLY A 12 8.21 -8.85 -0.95
N ALA A 13 9.10 -9.68 -0.39
CA ALA A 13 9.74 -9.41 0.89
C ALA A 13 10.60 -8.15 0.86
N ARG A 14 11.33 -7.91 -0.24
CA ARG A 14 12.12 -6.68 -0.41
C ARG A 14 11.24 -5.44 -0.47
N THR A 15 10.14 -5.50 -1.20
CA THR A 15 9.21 -4.38 -1.32
C THR A 15 8.55 -4.08 0.03
N GLU A 16 8.15 -5.10 0.78
CA GLU A 16 7.63 -4.93 2.14
C GLU A 16 8.66 -4.26 3.06
N THR A 17 9.92 -4.68 2.98
CA THR A 17 11.01 -4.09 3.78
C THR A 17 11.24 -2.63 3.41
N LEU A 18 11.26 -2.30 2.11
CA LEU A 18 11.40 -0.92 1.65
C LEU A 18 10.24 -0.04 2.16
N ALA A 19 9.02 -0.54 2.06
CA ALA A 19 7.83 0.17 2.52
C ALA A 19 7.89 0.38 4.04
N ARG A 20 8.22 -0.66 4.80
CA ARG A 20 8.37 -0.59 6.26
C ARG A 20 9.40 0.45 6.66
N ASP A 21 10.57 0.43 6.04
CA ASP A 21 11.66 1.34 6.38
C ASP A 21 11.28 2.79 6.06
N MET A 22 10.59 3.03 4.95
CA MET A 22 10.10 4.37 4.62
C MET A 22 9.04 4.85 5.61
N LEU A 23 8.10 3.99 5.98
CA LEU A 23 7.09 4.31 6.99
C LEU A 23 7.75 4.64 8.34
N ARG A 24 8.71 3.83 8.78
CA ARG A 24 9.45 4.09 10.03
C ARG A 24 10.17 5.43 10.01
N LYS A 25 10.86 5.72 8.91
CA LYS A 25 11.63 6.94 8.74
C LYS A 25 10.76 8.20 8.81
N HIS A 26 9.61 8.18 8.13
CA HIS A 26 8.76 9.36 8.00
C HIS A 26 7.75 9.52 9.13
N THR A 27 7.33 8.44 9.78
CA THR A 27 6.32 8.50 10.85
C THR A 27 6.93 8.44 12.25
N GLY A 28 8.13 7.90 12.40
CA GLY A 28 8.73 7.62 13.70
C GLY A 28 8.09 6.47 14.47
N LEU A 29 7.14 5.76 13.85
CA LEU A 29 6.45 4.63 14.47
C LEU A 29 7.18 3.32 14.19
N ASN A 30 6.99 2.33 15.08
CA ASN A 30 7.68 1.04 15.01
C ASN A 30 6.90 0.04 14.14
N TRP A 31 6.85 0.28 12.84
CA TRP A 31 6.19 -0.59 11.89
C TRP A 31 6.85 -1.95 11.82
N GLU A 32 6.04 -3.00 11.80
CA GLU A 32 6.46 -4.39 11.72
C GLU A 32 5.67 -5.11 10.62
N ARG A 33 6.23 -6.22 10.14
CA ARG A 33 5.50 -7.11 9.24
C ARG A 33 4.46 -7.88 10.05
N VAL A 34 3.26 -8.00 9.50
CA VAL A 34 2.23 -8.86 10.09
C VAL A 34 2.75 -10.30 10.05
N PRO A 35 2.72 -11.04 11.17
CA PRO A 35 3.16 -12.43 11.18
C PRO A 35 2.43 -13.29 10.15
N GLY A 36 3.14 -14.27 9.63
CA GLY A 36 2.73 -15.05 8.47
C GLY A 36 1.30 -15.59 8.51
N SER A 37 0.73 -15.67 7.32
CA SER A 37 -0.67 -16.01 7.07
C SER A 37 -1.10 -17.31 7.76
N GLY A 38 -2.28 -17.31 8.34
CA GLY A 38 -2.93 -18.48 8.93
C GLY A 38 -2.60 -18.76 10.38
N ALA A 39 -1.58 -18.12 10.94
CA ALA A 39 -1.18 -18.28 12.33
C ALA A 39 -1.86 -17.28 13.27
N LEU A 40 -2.55 -16.27 12.73
CA LEU A 40 -3.16 -15.23 13.54
C LEU A 40 -4.61 -15.55 13.86
N ASP A 41 -4.91 -15.53 15.14
CA ASP A 41 -6.29 -15.54 15.61
C ASP A 41 -7.01 -14.29 15.08
N PRO A 42 -8.20 -14.44 14.47
CA PRO A 42 -9.01 -13.29 14.05
C PRO A 42 -9.25 -12.26 15.14
N LYS A 43 -9.14 -12.64 16.41
CA LYS A 43 -9.26 -11.73 17.55
C LYS A 43 -8.24 -10.60 17.56
N HIS A 44 -7.07 -10.78 16.92
CA HIS A 44 -6.03 -9.76 16.88
C HIS A 44 -6.31 -8.68 15.84
N GLN A 45 -7.31 -8.87 14.97
CA GLN A 45 -7.71 -7.92 13.93
C GLN A 45 -6.53 -7.46 13.06
N LEU A 46 -5.59 -8.39 12.82
CA LEU A 46 -4.42 -8.10 11.99
C LEU A 46 -4.65 -8.66 10.60
N LYS A 47 -4.70 -7.76 9.63
CA LYS A 47 -4.77 -8.05 8.20
C LYS A 47 -3.76 -7.17 7.47
N GLY A 48 -3.41 -7.57 6.24
CA GLY A 48 -2.43 -6.85 5.45
C GLY A 48 -1.01 -7.30 5.75
N ASP A 49 -0.05 -6.46 5.38
CA ASP A 49 1.37 -6.82 5.41
C ASP A 49 2.15 -6.10 6.51
N LEU A 50 1.74 -4.88 6.88
CA LEU A 50 2.45 -4.02 7.83
C LEU A 50 1.49 -3.46 8.88
N TYR A 51 1.99 -3.30 10.10
CA TYR A 51 1.22 -2.72 11.21
C TYR A 51 2.15 -2.14 12.27
N VAL A 52 1.62 -1.35 13.20
CA VAL A 52 2.34 -0.82 14.35
C VAL A 52 1.89 -1.60 15.60
N PRO A 53 2.75 -2.46 16.18
CA PRO A 53 2.39 -3.21 17.37
C PRO A 53 2.08 -2.32 18.57
N GLY A 54 1.14 -2.76 19.41
CA GLY A 54 0.80 -2.06 20.64
C GLY A 54 -0.02 -0.80 20.45
N GLN A 55 -0.46 -0.51 19.25
CA GLN A 55 -1.22 0.68 18.90
C GLN A 55 -2.52 0.28 18.20
N THR A 56 -3.52 1.15 18.24
CA THR A 56 -4.70 1.01 17.38
C THR A 56 -4.36 1.56 16.00
N ASN A 57 -4.22 0.67 15.03
CA ASN A 57 -3.86 1.02 13.66
C ASN A 57 -5.07 1.54 12.90
N ARG A 58 -4.91 2.66 12.21
CA ARG A 58 -5.96 3.28 11.40
C ARG A 58 -6.10 2.62 10.04
N PHE A 59 -5.00 2.11 9.49
CA PHE A 59 -4.95 1.56 8.14
C PHE A 59 -4.69 0.06 8.14
N CYS A 60 -5.30 -0.63 7.17
CA CYS A 60 -4.89 -1.96 6.76
C CYS A 60 -3.95 -1.78 5.55
N VAL A 61 -2.67 -2.10 5.72
CA VAL A 61 -1.63 -1.82 4.74
C VAL A 61 -1.29 -3.08 3.96
N GLU A 62 -1.50 -3.03 2.66
CA GLU A 62 -1.12 -4.08 1.71
C GLU A 62 0.07 -3.60 0.88
N VAL A 63 1.05 -4.46 0.63
CA VAL A 63 2.25 -4.13 -0.14
C VAL A 63 2.38 -5.08 -1.32
N LYS A 64 2.56 -4.52 -2.52
CA LYS A 64 2.73 -5.28 -3.76
C LYS A 64 3.99 -4.82 -4.51
N GLY A 65 4.81 -5.78 -4.92
CA GLY A 65 6.01 -5.52 -5.73
C GLY A 65 6.04 -6.45 -6.93
N TYR A 66 6.14 -5.90 -8.13
CA TYR A 66 6.13 -6.65 -9.38
C TYR A 66 7.15 -6.09 -10.38
N ALA A 67 7.47 -6.90 -11.39
CA ALA A 67 8.39 -6.48 -12.43
C ALA A 67 7.79 -5.41 -13.33
N ASP A 68 6.52 -5.57 -13.68
CA ASP A 68 5.85 -4.74 -14.69
C ASP A 68 5.13 -3.55 -14.08
N ASP A 69 5.08 -2.47 -14.86
CA ASP A 69 4.33 -1.27 -14.55
C ASP A 69 2.82 -1.54 -14.57
N HIS A 70 2.11 -1.01 -13.58
CA HIS A 70 0.66 -1.11 -13.47
C HIS A 70 -0.06 0.24 -13.61
N ILE A 71 0.69 1.32 -13.84
CA ILE A 71 0.14 2.63 -14.22
C ILE A 71 0.38 2.82 -15.71
N ASN A 72 -0.51 2.28 -16.52
CA ASN A 72 -0.40 2.30 -17.98
C ASN A 72 -1.79 2.33 -18.60
N SER A 73 -1.86 2.26 -19.93
CA SER A 73 -3.14 2.31 -20.64
C SER A 73 -4.12 1.20 -20.25
N GLY A 74 -3.64 0.10 -19.70
CA GLY A 74 -4.49 -0.98 -19.21
C GLY A 74 -5.48 -0.54 -18.14
N LEU A 75 -5.14 0.50 -17.37
CA LEU A 75 -6.06 1.09 -16.38
C LEU A 75 -7.33 1.64 -17.03
N LEU A 76 -7.26 2.02 -18.30
CA LEU A 76 -8.35 2.63 -19.04
C LEU A 76 -8.98 1.68 -20.06
N THR A 77 -8.38 0.54 -20.33
CA THR A 77 -8.80 -0.38 -21.39
C THR A 77 -9.22 -1.75 -20.90
N HIS A 78 -8.62 -2.25 -19.83
CA HIS A 78 -8.93 -3.59 -19.30
C HIS A 78 -10.18 -3.54 -18.43
N LYS A 79 -10.97 -4.60 -18.47
CA LYS A 79 -12.18 -4.73 -17.64
C LYS A 79 -11.84 -4.76 -16.16
N THR A 80 -10.78 -5.48 -15.77
CA THR A 80 -10.30 -5.53 -14.40
C THR A 80 -8.77 -5.44 -14.40
N PRO A 81 -8.21 -4.23 -14.40
CA PRO A 81 -6.77 -4.05 -14.32
C PRO A 81 -6.19 -4.64 -13.03
N GLN A 82 -4.93 -5.10 -13.07
CA GLN A 82 -4.26 -5.69 -11.92
C GLN A 82 -4.26 -4.75 -10.69
N LEU A 83 -4.06 -3.47 -10.92
CA LEU A 83 -4.09 -2.48 -9.82
C LEU A 83 -5.44 -2.47 -9.12
N ILE A 84 -6.53 -2.64 -9.87
CA ILE A 84 -7.87 -2.68 -9.30
C ILE A 84 -8.11 -3.98 -8.51
N GLU A 85 -7.58 -5.11 -8.98
CA GLU A 85 -7.64 -6.36 -8.21
C GLU A 85 -6.94 -6.22 -6.86
N TRP A 86 -5.77 -5.59 -6.83
CA TRP A 86 -5.06 -5.31 -5.58
C TRP A 86 -5.83 -4.36 -4.68
N TRP A 87 -6.44 -3.33 -5.27
CA TRP A 87 -7.25 -2.39 -4.51
C TRP A 87 -8.47 -3.07 -3.89
N GLN A 88 -9.16 -3.92 -4.64
CA GLN A 88 -10.29 -4.71 -4.15
C GLN A 88 -9.88 -5.60 -2.98
N GLN A 89 -8.75 -6.28 -3.10
CA GLN A 89 -8.19 -7.11 -2.02
C GLN A 89 -7.94 -6.29 -0.77
N THR A 90 -7.31 -5.12 -0.95
CA THR A 90 -6.99 -4.22 0.17
C THR A 90 -8.26 -3.72 0.86
N GLN A 91 -9.26 -3.33 0.09
CA GLN A 91 -10.56 -2.90 0.64
C GLN A 91 -11.25 -4.01 1.43
N ARG A 92 -11.27 -5.22 0.89
CA ARG A 92 -11.89 -6.36 1.59
C ARG A 92 -11.23 -6.63 2.93
N GLN A 93 -9.91 -6.67 2.96
CA GLN A 93 -9.15 -6.89 4.19
C GLN A 93 -9.37 -5.76 5.20
N ALA A 94 -9.36 -4.53 4.74
CA ALA A 94 -9.58 -3.36 5.58
C ALA A 94 -10.99 -3.39 6.21
N THR A 95 -12.00 -3.72 5.42
CA THR A 95 -13.39 -3.84 5.90
C THR A 95 -13.52 -4.92 6.97
N GLN A 96 -12.84 -6.05 6.81
CA GLN A 96 -12.88 -7.15 7.76
C GLN A 96 -12.37 -6.75 9.15
N VAL A 97 -11.51 -5.76 9.24
CA VAL A 97 -10.90 -5.31 10.50
C VAL A 97 -11.28 -3.86 10.84
N ASP A 98 -12.26 -3.30 10.15
CA ASP A 98 -12.77 -1.94 10.35
C ASP A 98 -11.66 -0.88 10.30
N LYS A 99 -10.85 -0.95 9.24
CA LYS A 99 -9.75 -0.01 9.00
C LYS A 99 -9.84 0.59 7.61
N LEU A 100 -9.07 1.65 7.36
CA LEU A 100 -8.97 2.26 6.04
C LEU A 100 -7.99 1.46 5.17
N PRO A 101 -8.29 1.27 3.89
CA PRO A 101 -7.38 0.60 2.98
C PRO A 101 -6.19 1.49 2.64
N LEU A 102 -5.00 0.90 2.59
CA LEU A 102 -3.78 1.55 2.15
C LEU A 102 -2.98 0.57 1.32
N LEU A 103 -2.86 0.82 0.03
CA LEU A 103 -2.10 -0.04 -0.88
C LEU A 103 -0.79 0.64 -1.25
N ILE A 104 0.33 0.02 -0.87
CA ILE A 104 1.67 0.45 -1.27
C ILE A 104 2.14 -0.49 -2.37
N PHE A 105 2.62 0.04 -3.48
CA PHE A 105 3.05 -0.79 -4.59
C PHE A 105 4.26 -0.21 -5.31
N LYS A 106 4.97 -1.08 -6.01
CA LYS A 106 6.20 -0.74 -6.72
C LYS A 106 6.38 -1.69 -7.91
N HIS A 107 6.85 -1.18 -9.03
CA HIS A 107 7.40 -2.01 -10.10
C HIS A 107 8.93 -1.87 -10.14
N ASP A 108 9.60 -2.72 -10.91
CA ASP A 108 11.05 -2.69 -10.98
C ASP A 108 11.54 -1.30 -11.43
N ARG A 109 12.55 -0.79 -10.72
CA ARG A 109 13.18 0.51 -10.95
C ARG A 109 12.29 1.73 -10.64
N SER A 110 11.08 1.55 -10.15
CA SER A 110 10.26 2.68 -9.73
C SER A 110 10.50 3.04 -8.27
N LYS A 111 9.99 4.21 -7.87
CA LYS A 111 9.79 4.56 -6.47
C LYS A 111 8.54 3.85 -5.94
N LEU A 112 8.34 3.87 -4.62
CA LEU A 112 7.13 3.35 -4.01
C LEU A 112 5.95 4.29 -4.26
N PHE A 113 4.84 3.72 -4.70
CA PHE A 113 3.56 4.40 -4.83
C PHE A 113 2.65 4.05 -3.66
N VAL A 114 1.69 4.91 -3.41
CA VAL A 114 0.59 4.62 -2.47
C VAL A 114 -0.74 4.92 -3.14
N ALA A 115 -1.70 3.99 -2.97
CA ALA A 115 -3.10 4.21 -3.31
C ALA A 115 -3.88 4.33 -2.00
N THR A 116 -4.69 5.39 -1.89
CA THR A 116 -5.33 5.77 -0.64
C THR A 116 -6.66 6.49 -0.88
N VAL A 117 -7.54 6.42 0.11
CA VAL A 117 -8.76 7.23 0.15
C VAL A 117 -8.58 8.52 0.95
N VAL A 118 -7.44 8.68 1.62
CA VAL A 118 -7.15 9.85 2.44
C VAL A 118 -6.49 10.93 1.60
N PHE A 119 -7.19 12.04 1.46
CA PHE A 119 -6.76 13.20 0.70
C PHE A 119 -6.92 14.44 1.59
N ASP A 120 -5.82 15.15 1.80
CA ASP A 120 -5.81 16.44 2.49
C ASP A 120 -5.56 17.53 1.46
N ASP A 121 -6.58 18.34 1.21
CA ASP A 121 -6.58 19.33 0.15
C ASP A 121 -5.43 20.34 0.27
N ASP A 122 -5.12 20.80 1.48
CA ASP A 122 -4.16 21.88 1.65
C ASP A 122 -2.72 21.41 1.48
N ALA A 123 -2.39 20.25 2.06
CA ALA A 123 -1.02 19.74 2.06
C ALA A 123 -0.62 19.11 0.72
N LEU A 124 -1.58 18.64 -0.05
CA LEU A 124 -1.33 17.90 -1.30
C LEU A 124 -1.38 18.74 -2.55
N LEU A 125 -1.84 20.01 -2.46
CA LEU A 125 -1.91 20.91 -3.60
C LEU A 125 -0.55 21.17 -4.26
N GLU A 126 0.54 21.06 -3.49
CA GLU A 126 1.91 21.26 -3.97
C GLU A 126 2.54 20.00 -4.54
N LYS A 127 1.89 18.83 -4.38
CA LYS A 127 2.41 17.54 -4.84
C LYS A 127 1.65 17.07 -6.08
N ARG A 128 2.29 16.21 -6.85
CA ARG A 128 1.64 15.59 -8.00
C ARG A 128 0.97 14.31 -7.57
N TRP A 129 -0.23 14.09 -8.07
CA TRP A 129 -1.04 12.92 -7.74
C TRP A 129 -1.98 12.58 -8.88
N LEU A 130 -2.45 11.34 -8.87
CA LEU A 130 -3.41 10.84 -9.84
C LEU A 130 -4.68 10.42 -9.09
N MET A 131 -5.83 10.59 -9.71
CA MET A 131 -7.08 10.04 -9.21
C MET A 131 -7.57 8.97 -10.17
N TYR A 132 -7.89 7.79 -9.63
CA TYR A 132 -8.58 6.76 -10.37
C TYR A 132 -10.07 6.84 -10.02
N ASN A 133 -10.91 6.96 -11.04
CA ASN A 133 -12.36 7.00 -10.88
C ASN A 133 -13.02 6.20 -11.99
N ALA A 134 -13.41 4.99 -11.68
CA ALA A 134 -14.15 4.10 -12.59
C ALA A 134 -14.82 2.96 -11.79
N ASP A 135 -15.97 2.49 -12.27
CA ASP A 135 -16.63 1.26 -11.77
C ASP A 135 -16.83 1.22 -10.24
N ASP A 136 -17.32 2.23 -9.62
CA ASP A 136 -17.53 2.34 -8.17
C ASP A 136 -16.24 2.46 -7.34
N TYR A 137 -15.08 2.59 -7.98
CA TYR A 137 -13.82 2.80 -7.29
C TYR A 137 -13.35 4.23 -7.48
N GLU A 138 -13.00 4.87 -6.37
CA GLU A 138 -12.34 6.17 -6.36
C GLU A 138 -11.22 6.14 -5.33
N PHE A 139 -9.99 6.33 -5.77
CA PHE A 139 -8.85 6.44 -4.90
C PHE A 139 -7.78 7.31 -5.54
N TYR A 140 -6.84 7.75 -4.71
CA TYR A 140 -5.77 8.65 -5.10
C TYR A 140 -4.44 7.92 -5.08
N ILE A 141 -3.57 8.24 -6.04
CA ILE A 141 -2.23 7.64 -6.15
C ILE A 141 -1.19 8.75 -6.02
N PHE A 142 -0.26 8.55 -5.08
CA PHE A 142 0.87 9.44 -4.84
C PHE A 142 2.15 8.64 -4.85
N LEU A 143 3.29 9.31 -4.94
CA LEU A 143 4.52 8.71 -4.43
C LEU A 143 4.37 8.59 -2.91
N LEU A 144 4.76 7.45 -2.36
CA LEU A 144 4.63 7.20 -0.92
C LEU A 144 5.35 8.28 -0.10
N GLU A 145 6.56 8.64 -0.51
CA GLU A 145 7.35 9.66 0.17
C GLU A 145 6.61 11.02 0.22
N ASP A 146 6.00 11.43 -0.89
CA ASP A 146 5.25 12.68 -0.95
C ASP A 146 4.06 12.66 0.00
N TRP A 147 3.31 11.57 0.00
CA TRP A 147 2.14 11.41 0.85
C TRP A 147 2.51 11.40 2.33
N LEU A 148 3.62 10.72 2.70
CA LEU A 148 4.08 10.64 4.09
C LEU A 148 4.58 11.97 4.64
N ASN A 149 4.94 12.92 3.79
CA ASN A 149 5.37 14.25 4.22
C ASN A 149 4.22 15.17 4.62
N ILE A 150 2.99 14.68 4.60
CA ILE A 150 1.82 15.45 5.04
C ILE A 150 1.78 15.42 6.58
N SER A 151 1.89 16.59 7.19
CA SER A 151 2.01 16.72 8.64
C SER A 151 0.76 16.33 9.44
N THR A 152 -0.40 16.25 8.79
CA THR A 152 -1.67 15.95 9.44
C THR A 152 -2.06 14.47 9.41
N LEU A 153 -1.26 13.63 8.74
CA LEU A 153 -1.55 12.19 8.65
C LEU A 153 -1.39 11.52 10.01
N LYS A 154 -2.39 10.74 10.38
CA LYS A 154 -2.38 9.90 11.58
C LYS A 154 -2.52 8.44 11.19
N PHE A 155 -1.61 7.62 11.69
CA PHE A 155 -1.58 6.18 11.42
C PHE A 155 -2.07 5.34 12.59
N VAL A 156 -1.99 5.87 13.79
CA VAL A 156 -2.37 5.20 15.03
C VAL A 156 -3.15 6.16 15.93
N SER A 157 -3.90 5.60 16.82
CA SER A 157 -4.62 6.36 17.85
C SER A 157 -4.31 5.81 19.25
#